data_cbfe580435ac5523191261170db271ed
#
_entry.id   cbfe580435ac5523191261170db271ed
#
_cell.length_a   1.000
_cell.length_b   1.000
_cell.length_c   1.000
_cell.angle_alpha   90.00
_cell.angle_beta   90.00
_cell.angle_gamma   90.00
#
_symmetry.space_group_name_H-M   'P 1'
#
loop_
_entity.id
_entity.type
_entity.pdbx_description
1 polymer ?
#
loop_
_entity_poly.entity_id
_entity_poly.type
_entity_poly.pdbx_seq_one_letter_code
_entity_poly.pdbx_strand_id
1 'polypeptide(L)'
;MTWIAAAAMLLYVVIRNGEMKDILIIIAALALCILLADQIASGIFKPLVARYRPSNSPLIMLDVDIVADYRGGRYDFFSSHAANTFAVTTFTALLIRHKALTQSMILWALANCWSRMYLGVHYAGDILCGTICGILVGWSVYKLACRFLPRHCERSSHTLGSDIQTKTGFAIADATLLATTLYASFIYSTFKALFCIYE
;
A
#
# COMPACT_ATOMS: atom_id res chain seq x y z
N MET A 1 -6.76 -11.45 3.53
CA MET A 1 -5.69 -12.46 3.20
C MET A 1 -4.67 -11.97 2.16
N THR A 2 -5.04 -11.10 1.21
CA THR A 2 -4.11 -10.54 0.19
C THR A 2 -2.90 -9.80 0.76
N TRP A 3 -3.02 -9.17 1.92
CA TRP A 3 -1.93 -8.46 2.60
C TRP A 3 -0.78 -9.38 3.04
N ILE A 4 -1.11 -10.58 3.56
CA ILE A 4 -0.10 -11.50 4.06
C ILE A 4 0.76 -12.02 2.92
N ALA A 5 0.15 -12.42 1.81
CA ALA A 5 0.88 -12.90 0.64
C ALA A 5 1.78 -11.81 0.03
N ALA A 6 1.24 -10.58 -0.11
CA ALA A 6 1.99 -9.44 -0.61
C ALA A 6 3.17 -9.07 0.30
N ALA A 7 2.95 -9.03 1.61
CA ALA A 7 3.99 -8.71 2.59
C ALA A 7 5.07 -9.81 2.65
N ALA A 8 4.69 -11.09 2.65
CA ALA A 8 5.63 -12.20 2.65
C ALA A 8 6.49 -12.21 1.38
N MET A 9 5.87 -11.95 0.21
CA MET A 9 6.61 -11.91 -1.05
C MET A 9 7.53 -10.68 -1.14
N LEU A 10 7.10 -9.52 -0.66
CA LEU A 10 7.95 -8.34 -0.59
C LEU A 10 9.15 -8.59 0.32
N LEU A 11 8.93 -9.21 1.48
CA LEU A 11 10.00 -9.58 2.40
C LEU A 11 10.98 -10.57 1.74
N TYR A 12 10.47 -11.58 1.03
CA TYR A 12 11.31 -12.52 0.27
C TYR A 12 12.19 -11.81 -0.75
N VAL A 13 11.62 -10.88 -1.55
CA VAL A 13 12.37 -10.11 -2.55
C VAL A 13 13.47 -9.27 -1.90
N VAL A 14 13.16 -8.62 -0.77
CA VAL A 14 14.13 -7.81 -0.03
C VAL A 14 15.27 -8.68 0.52
N ILE A 15 14.95 -9.81 1.13
CA ILE A 15 15.96 -10.74 1.70
C ILE A 15 16.88 -11.28 0.60
N ARG A 16 16.32 -11.62 -0.55
CA ARG A 16 17.09 -12.24 -1.64
C ARG A 16 18.04 -11.27 -2.35
N ASN A 17 17.69 -9.99 -2.38
CA ASN A 17 18.43 -8.98 -3.18
C ASN A 17 19.25 -7.99 -2.34
N GLY A 18 19.19 -8.07 -1.01
CA GLY A 18 19.90 -7.13 -0.11
C GLY A 18 20.96 -7.80 0.76
N GLU A 19 21.96 -7.04 1.15
CA GLU A 19 22.82 -7.40 2.28
C GLU A 19 22.04 -7.23 3.60
N MET A 20 22.46 -7.87 4.67
CA MET A 20 21.76 -7.83 5.97
C MET A 20 21.43 -6.41 6.43
N LYS A 21 22.38 -5.47 6.23
CA LYS A 21 22.19 -4.05 6.56
C LYS A 21 21.06 -3.43 5.73
N ASP A 22 21.04 -3.67 4.41
CA ASP A 22 20.05 -3.12 3.50
C ASP A 22 18.65 -3.68 3.80
N ILE A 23 18.58 -4.99 4.12
CA ILE A 23 17.34 -5.66 4.52
C ILE A 23 16.73 -4.99 5.75
N LEU A 24 17.54 -4.78 6.81
CA LEU A 24 17.08 -4.15 8.04
C LEU A 24 16.59 -2.71 7.82
N ILE A 25 17.30 -1.93 7.00
CA ILE A 25 16.92 -0.56 6.68
C ILE A 25 15.60 -0.54 5.89
N ILE A 26 15.42 -1.42 4.90
CA ILE A 26 14.20 -1.50 4.09
C ILE A 26 13.01 -1.91 4.95
N ILE A 27 13.17 -2.90 5.83
CA ILE A 27 12.11 -3.32 6.76
C ILE A 27 11.74 -2.19 7.71
N ALA A 28 12.74 -1.50 8.29
CA ALA A 28 12.51 -0.36 9.16
C ALA A 28 11.79 0.80 8.41
N ALA A 29 12.17 1.07 7.17
CA ALA A 29 11.52 2.08 6.33
C ALA A 29 10.07 1.71 6.00
N LEU A 30 9.77 0.44 5.67
CA LEU A 30 8.39 -0.02 5.45
C LEU A 30 7.54 0.10 6.72
N ALA A 31 8.09 -0.28 7.87
CA ALA A 31 7.41 -0.10 9.16
C ALA A 31 7.16 1.39 9.46
N LEU A 32 8.13 2.25 9.16
CA LEU A 32 8.01 3.70 9.33
C LEU A 32 6.95 4.30 8.38
N CYS A 33 6.83 3.81 7.14
CA CYS A 33 5.76 4.22 6.22
C CYS A 33 4.38 3.97 6.84
N ILE A 34 4.15 2.76 7.35
CA ILE A 34 2.87 2.37 7.95
C ILE A 34 2.62 3.18 9.23
N LEU A 35 3.62 3.28 10.10
CA LEU A 35 3.51 4.01 11.35
C LEU A 35 3.16 5.48 11.13
N LEU A 36 3.88 6.19 10.26
CA LEU A 36 3.62 7.60 9.99
C LEU A 36 2.27 7.80 9.30
N ALA A 37 1.93 7.01 8.30
CA ALA A 37 0.66 7.13 7.60
C ALA A 37 -0.53 6.87 8.52
N ASP A 38 -0.44 5.86 9.41
CA ASP A 38 -1.50 5.57 10.37
C ASP A 38 -1.59 6.62 11.48
N GLN A 39 -0.46 7.08 12.04
CA GLN A 39 -0.45 8.11 13.08
C GLN A 39 -0.98 9.45 12.56
N ILE A 40 -0.61 9.85 11.35
CA ILE A 40 -1.16 11.06 10.74
C ILE A 40 -2.68 10.91 10.54
N ALA A 41 -3.14 9.81 9.95
CA ALA A 41 -4.55 9.59 9.69
C ALA A 41 -5.35 9.38 10.98
N SER A 42 -4.98 8.39 11.79
CA SER A 42 -5.78 7.92 12.93
C SER A 42 -5.48 8.68 14.22
N GLY A 43 -4.22 9.08 14.43
CA GLY A 43 -3.79 9.78 15.65
C GLY A 43 -4.07 11.28 15.60
N ILE A 44 -4.00 11.92 14.44
CA ILE A 44 -4.14 13.37 14.31
C ILE A 44 -5.48 13.74 13.66
N PHE A 45 -5.70 13.35 12.41
CA PHE A 45 -6.81 13.88 11.63
C PHE A 45 -8.17 13.34 12.04
N LYS A 46 -8.32 12.05 12.39
CA LYS A 46 -9.62 11.51 12.81
C LYS A 46 -10.16 12.18 14.07
N PRO A 47 -9.38 12.35 15.16
CA PRO A 47 -9.88 13.05 16.33
C PRO A 47 -10.09 14.57 16.08
N LEU A 48 -9.25 15.19 15.23
CA LEU A 48 -9.34 16.63 14.95
C LEU A 48 -10.59 16.98 14.13
N VAL A 49 -10.88 16.21 13.07
CA VAL A 49 -12.04 16.45 12.18
C VAL A 49 -13.32 15.87 12.74
N ALA A 50 -13.24 14.74 13.44
CA ALA A 50 -14.33 14.03 14.11
C ALA A 50 -15.58 13.80 13.22
N ARG A 51 -15.38 13.65 11.88
CA ARG A 51 -16.48 13.39 10.95
C ARG A 51 -16.92 11.93 11.04
N TYR A 52 -18.25 11.71 11.12
CA TYR A 52 -18.82 10.37 11.13
C TYR A 52 -18.65 9.67 9.78
N ARG A 53 -18.45 8.36 9.83
CA ARG A 53 -18.49 7.50 8.64
C ARG A 53 -19.89 7.51 8.01
N PRO A 54 -20.02 7.23 6.69
CA PRO A 54 -21.32 7.08 6.05
C PRO A 54 -22.23 6.12 6.83
N SER A 55 -21.70 4.94 7.21
CA SER A 55 -22.39 3.90 7.99
C SER A 55 -22.79 4.30 9.42
N ASN A 56 -22.23 5.38 9.97
CA ASN A 56 -22.48 5.87 11.33
C ASN A 56 -23.03 7.30 11.35
N SER A 57 -23.26 7.93 10.19
CA SER A 57 -23.77 9.29 10.09
C SER A 57 -25.28 9.31 10.39
N PRO A 58 -25.75 10.12 11.37
CA PRO A 58 -27.17 10.20 11.68
C PRO A 58 -28.06 10.62 10.50
N LEU A 59 -27.46 11.30 9.50
CA LEU A 59 -28.20 11.84 8.35
C LEU A 59 -28.42 10.80 7.25
N ILE A 60 -27.50 9.86 7.06
CA ILE A 60 -27.51 8.95 5.89
C ILE A 60 -27.32 7.47 6.25
N MET A 61 -27.17 7.13 7.53
CA MET A 61 -26.87 5.75 7.97
C MET A 61 -27.98 4.74 7.61
N LEU A 62 -29.21 5.22 7.33
CA LEU A 62 -30.34 4.40 6.91
C LEU A 62 -30.39 4.19 5.39
N ASP A 63 -29.71 5.07 4.63
CA ASP A 63 -29.66 5.04 3.17
C ASP A 63 -28.40 4.33 2.65
N VAL A 64 -27.47 3.96 3.55
CA VAL A 64 -26.23 3.29 3.18
C VAL A 64 -26.37 1.78 3.35
N ASP A 65 -26.20 1.05 2.24
CA ASP A 65 -26.14 -0.41 2.27
C ASP A 65 -24.88 -0.86 3.03
N ILE A 66 -25.10 -1.60 4.12
CA ILE A 66 -24.02 -2.09 4.99
C ILE A 66 -23.76 -3.55 4.62
N VAL A 67 -22.57 -3.80 4.08
CA VAL A 67 -22.16 -5.16 3.69
C VAL A 67 -21.67 -5.92 4.92
N ALA A 68 -22.25 -7.10 5.18
CA ALA A 68 -21.88 -8.00 6.28
C ALA A 68 -21.90 -7.31 7.66
N ASP A 69 -22.79 -6.35 7.86
CA ASP A 69 -22.94 -5.57 9.11
C ASP A 69 -21.64 -4.84 9.59
N TYR A 70 -20.70 -4.63 8.67
CA TYR A 70 -19.42 -3.99 8.96
C TYR A 70 -19.51 -2.46 8.94
N ARG A 71 -19.52 -1.83 10.11
CA ARG A 71 -19.63 -0.37 10.26
C ARG A 71 -18.30 0.36 10.45
N GLY A 72 -17.24 -0.35 10.79
CA GLY A 72 -15.94 0.24 11.12
C GLY A 72 -15.95 1.09 12.39
N GLY A 73 -14.93 1.95 12.57
CA GLY A 73 -14.84 2.86 13.70
C GLY A 73 -15.73 4.10 13.56
N ARG A 74 -15.84 4.92 14.60
CA ARG A 74 -16.76 6.08 14.67
C ARG A 74 -16.45 7.16 13.62
N TYR A 75 -15.16 7.54 13.47
CA TYR A 75 -14.71 8.63 12.59
C TYR A 75 -14.01 8.12 11.34
N ASP A 76 -14.06 8.88 10.25
CA ASP A 76 -13.59 8.48 8.94
C ASP A 76 -12.46 9.31 8.34
N PHE A 77 -12.36 10.61 8.59
CA PHE A 77 -11.46 11.50 7.88
C PHE A 77 -10.04 11.45 8.43
N PHE A 78 -9.10 11.15 7.58
CA PHE A 78 -9.18 10.51 6.26
C PHE A 78 -8.86 9.01 6.36
N SER A 79 -8.94 8.27 5.23
CA SER A 79 -8.75 6.83 5.21
C SER A 79 -7.30 6.41 5.50
N SER A 80 -7.05 5.82 6.67
CA SER A 80 -5.75 5.24 7.02
C SER A 80 -5.38 4.03 6.13
N HIS A 81 -6.38 3.28 5.63
CA HIS A 81 -6.12 2.21 4.67
C HIS A 81 -5.56 2.75 3.35
N ALA A 82 -6.12 3.84 2.82
CA ALA A 82 -5.59 4.49 1.63
C ALA A 82 -4.18 5.03 1.89
N ALA A 83 -3.96 5.72 3.02
CA ALA A 83 -2.65 6.27 3.38
C ALA A 83 -1.59 5.17 3.49
N ASN A 84 -1.87 4.09 4.21
CA ASN A 84 -0.93 2.98 4.39
C ASN A 84 -0.61 2.26 3.07
N THR A 85 -1.63 1.92 2.26
CA THR A 85 -1.41 1.23 0.98
C THR A 85 -0.61 2.07 0.00
N PHE A 86 -0.91 3.36 -0.12
CA PHE A 86 -0.18 4.26 -1.01
C PHE A 86 1.21 4.63 -0.49
N ALA A 87 1.44 4.67 0.83
CA ALA A 87 2.78 4.87 1.39
C ALA A 87 3.70 3.70 1.04
N VAL A 88 3.24 2.46 1.27
CA VAL A 88 3.99 1.24 0.92
C VAL A 88 4.19 1.13 -0.60
N THR A 89 3.14 1.41 -1.39
CA THR A 89 3.21 1.40 -2.86
C THR A 89 4.25 2.38 -3.37
N THR A 90 4.22 3.63 -2.91
CA THR A 90 5.14 4.68 -3.35
C THR A 90 6.57 4.35 -2.96
N PHE A 91 6.81 3.95 -1.71
CA PHE A 91 8.13 3.56 -1.25
C PHE A 91 8.70 2.40 -2.08
N THR A 92 7.93 1.32 -2.26
CA THR A 92 8.38 0.13 -2.99
C THR A 92 8.60 0.42 -4.49
N ALA A 93 7.72 1.21 -5.11
CA ALA A 93 7.86 1.61 -6.51
C ALA A 93 9.12 2.43 -6.77
N LEU A 94 9.45 3.35 -5.86
CA LEU A 94 10.68 4.16 -5.94
C LEU A 94 11.92 3.35 -5.64
N LEU A 95 11.84 2.36 -4.74
CA LEU A 95 12.95 1.51 -4.35
C LEU A 95 13.30 0.50 -5.45
N ILE A 96 12.33 -0.24 -5.98
CA ILE A 96 12.58 -1.35 -6.92
C ILE A 96 12.62 -0.87 -8.38
N ARG A 97 11.86 0.16 -8.73
CA ARG A 97 11.81 0.79 -10.09
C ARG A 97 11.51 -0.18 -11.24
N HIS A 98 10.61 -1.11 -11.01
CA HIS A 98 10.13 -2.07 -12.00
C HIS A 98 8.69 -1.73 -12.44
N LYS A 99 8.45 -1.53 -13.76
CA LYS A 99 7.16 -1.03 -14.28
C LYS A 99 5.98 -1.93 -13.93
N ALA A 100 6.09 -3.24 -14.21
CA ALA A 100 5.00 -4.17 -13.95
C ALA A 100 4.68 -4.27 -12.44
N LEU A 101 5.70 -4.25 -11.57
CA LEU A 101 5.50 -4.21 -10.13
C LEU A 101 4.80 -2.91 -9.69
N THR A 102 5.23 -1.76 -10.19
CA THR A 102 4.58 -0.49 -9.86
C THR A 102 3.11 -0.49 -10.26
N GLN A 103 2.78 -0.97 -11.46
CA GLN A 103 1.40 -1.08 -11.93
C GLN A 103 0.57 -2.03 -11.06
N SER A 104 1.10 -3.20 -10.71
CA SER A 104 0.39 -4.17 -9.86
C SER A 104 0.15 -3.63 -8.45
N MET A 105 1.11 -2.91 -7.87
CA MET A 105 0.95 -2.28 -6.56
C MET A 105 -0.06 -1.13 -6.58
N ILE A 106 -0.07 -0.30 -7.62
CA ILE A 106 -1.09 0.75 -7.80
C ILE A 106 -2.47 0.11 -7.91
N LEU A 107 -2.64 -0.91 -8.76
CA LEU A 107 -3.91 -1.63 -8.90
C LEU A 107 -4.37 -2.23 -7.57
N TRP A 108 -3.47 -2.86 -6.84
CA TRP A 108 -3.75 -3.40 -5.52
C TRP A 108 -4.18 -2.30 -4.51
N ALA A 109 -3.50 -1.14 -4.50
CA ALA A 109 -3.87 -0.02 -3.64
C ALA A 109 -5.25 0.55 -4.00
N LEU A 110 -5.54 0.71 -5.30
CA LEU A 110 -6.85 1.16 -5.80
C LEU A 110 -7.96 0.18 -5.42
N ALA A 111 -7.73 -1.13 -5.56
CA ALA A 111 -8.69 -2.16 -5.16
C ALA A 111 -9.00 -2.12 -3.66
N ASN A 112 -7.97 -1.90 -2.82
CA ASN A 112 -8.17 -1.69 -1.39
C ASN A 112 -9.00 -0.43 -1.12
N CYS A 113 -8.73 0.68 -1.79
CA CYS A 113 -9.50 1.91 -1.68
C CYS A 113 -10.97 1.71 -2.11
N TRP A 114 -11.19 1.06 -3.26
CA TRP A 114 -12.52 0.72 -3.73
C TRP A 114 -13.30 -0.11 -2.71
N SER A 115 -12.65 -1.13 -2.12
CA SER A 115 -13.29 -1.95 -1.10
C SER A 115 -13.78 -1.17 0.12
N ARG A 116 -13.10 -0.06 0.49
CA ARG A 116 -13.53 0.80 1.60
C ARG A 116 -14.76 1.63 1.26
N MET A 117 -14.88 2.11 0.02
CA MET A 117 -16.08 2.79 -0.46
C MET A 117 -17.26 1.81 -0.60
N TYR A 118 -17.02 0.64 -1.17
CA TYR A 118 -18.02 -0.42 -1.31
C TYR A 118 -18.62 -0.86 0.03
N LEU A 119 -17.80 -0.94 1.09
CA LEU A 119 -18.25 -1.24 2.45
C LEU A 119 -19.00 -0.09 3.14
N GLY A 120 -19.21 1.06 2.49
CA GLY A 120 -19.88 2.22 3.06
C GLY A 120 -19.15 2.87 4.26
N VAL A 121 -17.84 2.62 4.40
CA VAL A 121 -17.08 3.10 5.58
C VAL A 121 -16.24 4.35 5.32
N HIS A 122 -16.10 4.78 4.05
CA HIS A 122 -15.36 5.99 3.68
C HIS A 122 -16.01 6.71 2.50
N TYR A 123 -15.99 8.05 2.53
CA TYR A 123 -16.32 8.88 1.38
C TYR A 123 -15.15 8.90 0.38
N ALA A 124 -15.44 9.21 -0.89
CA ALA A 124 -14.40 9.34 -1.93
C ALA A 124 -13.31 10.38 -1.56
N GLY A 125 -13.71 11.47 -0.91
CA GLY A 125 -12.78 12.50 -0.42
C GLY A 125 -11.78 11.99 0.62
N ASP A 126 -12.19 11.03 1.47
CA ASP A 126 -11.29 10.41 2.46
C ASP A 126 -10.21 9.57 1.81
N ILE A 127 -10.60 8.86 0.75
CA ILE A 127 -9.70 8.06 -0.05
C ILE A 127 -8.68 8.96 -0.75
N LEU A 128 -9.15 10.06 -1.36
CA LEU A 128 -8.28 11.01 -2.04
C LEU A 128 -7.25 11.64 -1.09
N CYS A 129 -7.69 12.18 0.06
CA CYS A 129 -6.81 12.75 1.07
C CYS A 129 -5.82 11.71 1.62
N GLY A 130 -6.30 10.49 1.91
CA GLY A 130 -5.47 9.38 2.35
C GLY A 130 -4.42 8.99 1.31
N THR A 131 -4.79 8.95 0.02
CA THR A 131 -3.87 8.67 -1.08
C THR A 131 -2.76 9.71 -1.17
N ILE A 132 -3.11 11.01 -1.12
CA ILE A 132 -2.12 12.10 -1.16
C ILE A 132 -1.17 12.00 0.04
N CYS A 133 -1.71 11.83 1.24
CA CYS A 133 -0.91 11.64 2.45
C CYS A 133 0.03 10.43 2.32
N GLY A 134 -0.47 9.29 1.86
CA GLY A 134 0.33 8.08 1.65
C GLY A 134 1.48 8.29 0.67
N ILE A 135 1.22 8.95 -0.47
CA ILE A 135 2.26 9.26 -1.46
C ILE A 135 3.34 10.14 -0.84
N LEU A 136 2.96 11.19 -0.10
CA LEU A 136 3.91 12.10 0.55
C LEU A 136 4.76 11.38 1.62
N VAL A 137 4.14 10.55 2.44
CA VAL A 137 4.84 9.74 3.45
C VAL A 137 5.80 8.76 2.80
N GLY A 138 5.34 7.99 1.82
CA GLY A 138 6.18 7.00 1.11
C GLY A 138 7.36 7.64 0.41
N TRP A 139 7.16 8.80 -0.23
CA TRP A 139 8.24 9.57 -0.85
C TRP A 139 9.23 10.11 0.17
N SER A 140 8.76 10.66 1.29
CA SER A 140 9.60 11.22 2.35
C SER A 140 10.47 10.13 3.00
N VAL A 141 9.86 8.98 3.33
CA VAL A 141 10.59 7.84 3.89
C VAL A 141 11.58 7.26 2.88
N TYR A 142 11.23 7.20 1.59
CA TYR A 142 12.18 6.81 0.54
C TYR A 142 13.40 7.75 0.51
N LYS A 143 13.19 9.07 0.53
CA LYS A 143 14.28 10.04 0.58
C LYS A 143 15.16 9.88 1.82
N LEU A 144 14.56 9.59 2.97
CA LEU A 144 15.30 9.30 4.20
C LEU A 144 16.11 8.01 4.08
N ALA A 145 15.50 6.93 3.59
CA ALA A 145 16.16 5.63 3.39
C ALA A 145 17.33 5.72 2.42
N CYS A 146 17.26 6.56 1.38
CA CYS A 146 18.34 6.77 0.42
C CYS A 146 19.64 7.28 1.04
N ARG A 147 19.59 7.94 2.21
CA ARG A 147 20.80 8.36 2.93
C ARG A 147 21.61 7.16 3.48
N PHE A 148 20.92 6.04 3.68
CA PHE A 148 21.49 4.82 4.26
C PHE A 148 21.63 3.67 3.25
N LEU A 149 20.95 3.80 2.08
CA LEU A 149 20.92 2.83 0.98
C LEU A 149 21.45 3.43 -0.33
N PRO A 150 22.71 3.94 -0.38
CA PRO A 150 23.21 4.61 -1.58
C PRO A 150 23.18 3.68 -2.81
N ARG A 151 23.48 2.38 -2.65
CA ARG A 151 23.47 1.38 -3.74
C ARG A 151 22.14 1.27 -4.46
N HIS A 152 21.01 1.40 -3.74
CA HIS A 152 19.66 1.24 -4.29
C HIS A 152 19.02 2.55 -4.73
N CYS A 153 19.57 3.68 -4.32
CA CYS A 153 18.99 5.01 -4.56
C CYS A 153 19.78 5.86 -5.55
N GLU A 154 21.10 5.71 -5.60
CA GLU A 154 21.91 6.38 -6.59
C GLU A 154 21.65 5.78 -7.98
N ARG A 155 21.51 6.66 -8.96
CA ARG A 155 21.37 6.27 -10.37
C ARG A 155 22.72 5.70 -10.79
N SER A 156 22.91 4.39 -10.68
CA SER A 156 24.12 3.75 -11.17
C SER A 156 24.22 3.99 -12.68
N SER A 157 25.05 4.94 -13.06
CA SER A 157 25.45 5.19 -14.46
C SER A 157 26.34 4.08 -15.00
N HIS A 158 26.69 3.08 -14.20
CA HIS A 158 27.65 2.03 -14.52
C HIS A 158 27.09 0.62 -14.73
N THR A 159 25.81 0.39 -14.55
CA THR A 159 25.23 -0.87 -15.03
C THR A 159 24.82 -0.70 -16.49
N LEU A 160 25.78 -0.89 -17.39
CA LEU A 160 25.46 -1.38 -18.73
C LEU A 160 24.49 -2.55 -18.53
N GLY A 161 23.29 -2.42 -19.13
CA GLY A 161 22.18 -3.34 -18.97
C GLY A 161 22.58 -4.80 -18.85
N SER A 162 22.59 -5.31 -17.65
CA SER A 162 22.29 -6.72 -17.51
C SER A 162 20.76 -6.77 -17.58
N ASP A 163 20.22 -7.46 -18.59
CA ASP A 163 18.79 -7.76 -18.74
C ASP A 163 18.18 -8.50 -17.53
N ILE A 164 18.93 -8.60 -16.45
CA ILE A 164 18.68 -9.42 -15.26
C ILE A 164 18.33 -8.57 -14.03
N GLN A 165 18.74 -7.28 -13.97
CA GLN A 165 18.52 -6.43 -12.80
C GLN A 165 17.79 -5.12 -13.11
N THR A 166 17.01 -4.64 -12.14
CA THR A 166 16.39 -3.31 -12.17
C THR A 166 17.46 -2.22 -12.03
N LYS A 167 17.12 -0.97 -12.35
CA LYS A 167 18.02 0.19 -12.19
C LYS A 167 18.56 0.40 -10.76
N THR A 168 18.00 -0.29 -9.79
CA THR A 168 18.31 -0.20 -8.35
C THR A 168 18.92 -1.49 -7.80
N GLY A 169 19.28 -2.44 -8.68
CA GLY A 169 20.00 -3.66 -8.31
C GLY A 169 19.13 -4.85 -7.88
N PHE A 170 17.79 -4.72 -7.92
CA PHE A 170 16.91 -5.85 -7.66
C PHE A 170 16.80 -6.76 -8.90
N ALA A 171 16.76 -8.08 -8.70
CA ALA A 171 16.55 -9.02 -9.79
C ALA A 171 15.17 -8.81 -10.45
N ILE A 172 15.13 -8.69 -11.78
CA ILE A 172 13.87 -8.49 -12.53
C ILE A 172 12.94 -9.69 -12.32
N ALA A 173 13.48 -10.91 -12.25
CA ALA A 173 12.70 -12.11 -11.98
C ALA A 173 11.96 -12.03 -10.64
N ASP A 174 12.62 -11.53 -9.59
CA ASP A 174 12.03 -11.39 -8.25
C ASP A 174 10.97 -10.27 -8.22
N ALA A 175 11.23 -9.15 -8.91
CA ALA A 175 10.26 -8.06 -9.05
C ALA A 175 9.02 -8.51 -9.85
N THR A 176 9.21 -9.34 -10.89
CA THR A 176 8.12 -9.92 -11.67
C THR A 176 7.34 -10.95 -10.84
N LEU A 177 8.02 -11.77 -10.04
CA LEU A 177 7.39 -12.74 -9.16
C LEU A 177 6.50 -12.03 -8.11
N LEU A 178 6.96 -10.93 -7.53
CA LEU A 178 6.14 -10.11 -6.64
C LEU A 178 4.91 -9.53 -7.36
N ALA A 179 5.09 -9.03 -8.59
CA ALA A 179 3.98 -8.51 -9.39
C ALA A 179 2.95 -9.60 -9.69
N THR A 180 3.37 -10.78 -10.11
CA THR A 180 2.47 -11.92 -10.41
C THR A 180 1.75 -12.42 -9.15
N THR A 181 2.40 -12.42 -8.01
CA THR A 181 1.78 -12.78 -6.72
C THR A 181 0.68 -11.78 -6.34
N LEU A 182 0.89 -10.49 -6.55
CA LEU A 182 -0.13 -9.46 -6.33
C LEU A 182 -1.33 -9.65 -7.26
N TYR A 183 -1.11 -9.91 -8.56
CA TYR A 183 -2.19 -10.19 -9.51
C TYR A 183 -2.96 -11.46 -9.15
N ALA A 184 -2.26 -12.55 -8.82
CA ALA A 184 -2.89 -13.81 -8.39
C ALA A 184 -3.73 -13.64 -7.13
N SER A 185 -3.22 -12.90 -6.14
CA SER A 185 -3.96 -12.56 -4.92
C SER A 185 -5.21 -11.74 -5.20
N PHE A 186 -5.12 -10.81 -6.16
CA PHE A 186 -6.27 -10.01 -6.59
C PHE A 186 -7.33 -10.87 -7.28
N ILE A 187 -6.93 -11.70 -8.25
CA ILE A 187 -7.83 -12.63 -8.97
C ILE A 187 -8.51 -13.58 -7.97
N TYR A 188 -7.74 -14.16 -7.06
CA TYR A 188 -8.29 -15.05 -6.03
C TYR A 188 -9.34 -14.35 -5.15
N SER A 189 -9.07 -13.12 -4.71
CA SER A 189 -9.99 -12.36 -3.87
C SER A 189 -11.28 -12.00 -4.61
N THR A 190 -11.16 -11.62 -5.90
CA THR A 190 -12.31 -11.31 -6.76
C THR A 190 -13.16 -12.55 -6.99
N PHE A 191 -12.51 -13.68 -7.30
CA PHE A 191 -13.18 -14.96 -7.49
C PHE A 191 -13.92 -15.39 -6.23
N LYS A 192 -13.24 -15.33 -5.06
CA LYS A 192 -13.88 -15.65 -3.79
C LYS A 192 -15.08 -14.75 -3.48
N ALA A 193 -14.99 -13.46 -3.77
CA ALA A 193 -16.10 -12.53 -3.57
C ALA A 193 -17.30 -12.89 -4.47
N LEU A 194 -17.08 -13.28 -5.73
CA LEU A 194 -18.13 -13.70 -6.64
C LEU A 194 -18.82 -15.01 -6.18
N PHE A 195 -18.06 -15.96 -5.66
CA PHE A 195 -18.64 -17.23 -5.18
C PHE A 195 -19.37 -17.09 -3.84
N CYS A 196 -18.91 -16.23 -2.92
CA CYS A 196 -19.63 -15.97 -1.66
C CYS A 196 -20.94 -15.20 -1.82
N ILE A 197 -21.22 -14.65 -3.00
CA ILE A 197 -22.51 -13.99 -3.31
C ILE A 197 -23.58 -15.04 -3.70
N TYR A 198 -23.18 -16.28 -4.01
CA TYR A 198 -24.08 -17.36 -4.43
C TYR A 198 -24.34 -18.43 -3.33
N GLU A 199 -23.78 -18.26 -2.12
CA GLU A 199 -24.15 -19.00 -0.91
C GLU A 199 -24.95 -18.06 0.05
#